data_3eb601488694b3e0221dd2f2a358d58f
#
_entry.id   3eb601488694b3e0221dd2f2a358d58f
#
_cell.length_a   1.000
_cell.length_b   1.000
_cell.length_c   1.000
_cell.angle_alpha   90.00
_cell.angle_beta   90.00
_cell.angle_gamma   90.00
#
_symmetry.space_group_name_H-M   'P 1'
#
loop_
_entity.id
_entity.type
_entity.pdbx_description
1 polymer ?
#
loop_
_entity_poly.entity_id
_entity_poly.type
_entity_poly.pdbx_seq_one_letter_code
_entity_poly.pdbx_strand_id
1 'polypeptide(L)'
;ERLKSALRHLRIANDSNDLESRFVNYWIALEFIFSSPISNENTFARIKKHLVNILCYSYTARNIQYLDGLLHKEGVLPANGSLTSMTDAEWGSLINSITNCMTQYRLCKMKSHLRNKQSVGEYLTCHKTNLEWHIVRIYRMRNELIHEAALKHDIEGATSNLRYYLVLVLNQLINYFHSASMLVSINDFFHDFENKANVIFENNDRDYILTVDYETSLIC
;
A
#
# COMPACT_ATOMS: atom_id res chain seq x y z
N GLU A 1 -22.24 -3.39 -6.94
CA GLU A 1 -22.68 -4.08 -5.72
C GLU A 1 -21.50 -4.41 -4.79
N ARG A 2 -20.41 -5.03 -5.28
CA ARG A 2 -19.22 -5.41 -4.47
C ARG A 2 -18.60 -4.22 -3.73
N LEU A 3 -18.38 -3.09 -4.40
CA LEU A 3 -17.83 -1.88 -3.78
C LEU A 3 -18.77 -1.33 -2.67
N LYS A 4 -20.08 -1.33 -2.93
CA LYS A 4 -21.08 -0.90 -1.93
C LYS A 4 -21.02 -1.78 -0.67
N SER A 5 -20.90 -3.10 -0.83
CA SER A 5 -20.77 -4.04 0.29
C SER A 5 -19.45 -3.83 1.04
N ALA A 6 -18.34 -3.62 0.34
CA ALA A 6 -17.06 -3.32 0.98
C ALA A 6 -17.09 -2.02 1.80
N LEU A 7 -17.67 -0.94 1.27
CA LEU A 7 -17.85 0.33 1.99
C LEU A 7 -18.75 0.18 3.23
N ARG A 8 -19.81 -0.65 3.13
CA ARG A 8 -20.67 -0.94 4.29
C ARG A 8 -19.88 -1.66 5.38
N HIS A 9 -19.04 -2.65 5.05
CA HIS A 9 -18.24 -3.35 6.04
C HIS A 9 -17.11 -2.48 6.61
N LEU A 10 -16.51 -1.60 5.82
CA LEU A 10 -15.59 -0.58 6.33
C LEU A 10 -16.26 0.30 7.39
N ARG A 11 -17.50 0.76 7.13
CA ARG A 11 -18.27 1.55 8.10
C ARG A 11 -18.55 0.74 9.37
N ILE A 12 -19.08 -0.49 9.25
CA ILE A 12 -19.34 -1.36 10.41
C ILE A 12 -18.08 -1.54 11.26
N ALA A 13 -16.93 -1.77 10.61
CA ALA A 13 -15.66 -1.89 11.31
C ALA A 13 -15.27 -0.61 12.05
N ASN A 14 -15.41 0.55 11.41
CA ASN A 14 -15.08 1.83 12.04
C ASN A 14 -16.00 2.18 13.22
N ASP A 15 -17.28 1.81 13.15
CA ASP A 15 -18.29 2.04 14.19
C ASP A 15 -18.19 1.03 15.35
N SER A 16 -17.49 -0.09 15.18
CA SER A 16 -17.32 -1.11 16.21
C SER A 16 -16.32 -0.67 17.29
N ASN A 17 -16.62 -0.93 18.55
CA ASN A 17 -15.69 -0.75 19.67
C ASN A 17 -14.80 -1.99 19.88
N ASP A 18 -15.21 -3.13 19.37
CA ASP A 18 -14.50 -4.38 19.50
C ASP A 18 -13.45 -4.57 18.39
N LEU A 19 -12.21 -4.86 18.78
CA LEU A 19 -11.08 -4.95 17.88
C LEU A 19 -11.17 -6.17 16.94
N GLU A 20 -11.69 -7.28 17.45
CA GLU A 20 -11.88 -8.50 16.66
C GLU A 20 -12.96 -8.29 15.59
N SER A 21 -14.07 -7.66 15.96
CA SER A 21 -15.12 -7.28 15.04
C SER A 21 -14.61 -6.32 13.96
N ARG A 22 -13.77 -5.34 14.31
CA ARG A 22 -13.08 -4.47 13.34
C ARG A 22 -12.27 -5.28 12.36
N PHE A 23 -11.41 -6.14 12.87
CA PHE A 23 -10.52 -6.97 12.06
C PHE A 23 -11.30 -7.83 11.07
N VAL A 24 -12.32 -8.55 11.54
CA VAL A 24 -13.15 -9.44 10.71
C VAL A 24 -13.89 -8.64 9.63
N ASN A 25 -14.47 -7.48 9.98
CA ASN A 25 -15.21 -6.67 9.00
C ASN A 25 -14.28 -6.02 7.95
N TYR A 26 -13.06 -5.61 8.29
CA TYR A 26 -12.09 -5.15 7.29
C TYR A 26 -11.70 -6.28 6.34
N TRP A 27 -11.54 -7.50 6.86
CA TRP A 27 -11.26 -8.66 6.02
C TRP A 27 -12.43 -9.00 5.07
N ILE A 28 -13.67 -9.03 5.59
CA ILE A 28 -14.88 -9.23 4.78
C ILE A 28 -14.98 -8.17 3.66
N ALA A 29 -14.66 -6.91 3.96
CA ALA A 29 -14.64 -5.86 2.95
C ALA A 29 -13.65 -6.17 1.81
N LEU A 30 -12.46 -6.68 2.12
CA LEU A 30 -11.52 -7.16 1.10
C LEU A 30 -12.08 -8.35 0.32
N GLU A 31 -12.69 -9.33 0.99
CA GLU A 31 -13.30 -10.47 0.31
C GLU A 31 -14.38 -10.01 -0.70
N PHE A 32 -15.19 -9.00 -0.39
CA PHE A 32 -16.15 -8.45 -1.35
C PHE A 32 -15.48 -7.81 -2.57
N ILE A 33 -14.39 -7.06 -2.38
CA ILE A 33 -13.67 -6.43 -3.48
C ILE A 33 -13.07 -7.48 -4.41
N PHE A 34 -12.37 -8.47 -3.83
CA PHE A 34 -11.58 -9.44 -4.57
C PHE A 34 -12.34 -10.72 -4.98
N SER A 35 -13.55 -10.95 -4.49
CA SER A 35 -14.39 -12.07 -4.96
C SER A 35 -14.71 -11.94 -6.44
N SER A 36 -14.90 -13.07 -7.12
CA SER A 36 -15.34 -13.10 -8.50
C SER A 36 -16.28 -14.27 -8.73
N PRO A 37 -17.47 -14.04 -9.28
CA PRO A 37 -18.38 -15.12 -9.64
C PRO A 37 -17.93 -15.90 -10.89
N ILE A 38 -16.97 -15.36 -11.65
CA ILE A 38 -16.53 -15.92 -12.94
C ILE A 38 -15.21 -16.71 -12.78
N SER A 39 -14.41 -16.38 -11.76
CA SER A 39 -13.12 -17.02 -11.54
C SER A 39 -13.26 -18.24 -10.63
N ASN A 40 -12.66 -19.35 -11.03
CA ASN A 40 -12.54 -20.56 -10.20
C ASN A 40 -11.42 -20.42 -9.16
N GLU A 41 -10.68 -19.32 -9.15
CA GLU A 41 -9.60 -19.07 -8.21
C GLU A 41 -10.17 -18.74 -6.82
N ASN A 42 -9.53 -19.29 -5.78
CA ASN A 42 -9.90 -19.00 -4.39
C ASN A 42 -9.76 -17.50 -4.10
N THR A 43 -10.75 -16.93 -3.40
CA THR A 43 -10.78 -15.50 -3.02
C THR A 43 -9.52 -15.07 -2.29
N PHE A 44 -8.96 -15.89 -1.40
CA PHE A 44 -7.69 -15.59 -0.73
C PHE A 44 -6.51 -15.47 -1.71
N ALA A 45 -6.41 -16.38 -2.68
CA ALA A 45 -5.36 -16.31 -3.70
C ALA A 45 -5.48 -15.02 -4.52
N ARG A 46 -6.69 -14.61 -4.87
CA ARG A 46 -6.97 -13.34 -5.54
C ARG A 46 -6.62 -12.14 -4.68
N ILE A 47 -6.99 -12.15 -3.39
CA ILE A 47 -6.58 -11.10 -2.44
C ILE A 47 -5.07 -11.00 -2.43
N LYS A 48 -4.36 -12.10 -2.18
CA LYS A 48 -2.90 -12.12 -2.13
C LYS A 48 -2.29 -11.55 -3.41
N LYS A 49 -2.70 -12.03 -4.59
CA LYS A 49 -2.17 -11.61 -5.88
C LYS A 49 -2.38 -10.11 -6.13
N HIS A 50 -3.63 -9.67 -6.15
CA HIS A 50 -3.98 -8.33 -6.58
C HIS A 50 -3.68 -7.26 -5.52
N LEU A 51 -3.89 -7.56 -4.23
CA LEU A 51 -3.55 -6.63 -3.16
C LEU A 51 -2.05 -6.34 -3.13
N VAL A 52 -1.20 -7.36 -3.29
CA VAL A 52 0.25 -7.17 -3.36
C VAL A 52 0.65 -6.28 -4.52
N ASN A 53 0.07 -6.49 -5.72
CA ASN A 53 0.36 -5.66 -6.89
C ASN A 53 -0.03 -4.18 -6.65
N ILE A 54 -1.23 -3.93 -6.10
CA ILE A 54 -1.70 -2.57 -5.80
C ILE A 54 -0.80 -1.89 -4.76
N LEU A 55 -0.43 -2.60 -3.70
CA LEU A 55 0.41 -2.05 -2.63
C LEU A 55 1.85 -1.80 -3.09
N CYS A 56 2.43 -2.70 -3.91
CA CYS A 56 3.77 -2.56 -4.44
C CYS A 56 3.88 -1.42 -5.45
N TYR A 57 2.86 -1.23 -6.30
CA TYR A 57 2.86 -0.19 -7.33
C TYR A 57 3.21 1.20 -6.77
N SER A 58 2.58 1.59 -5.68
CA SER A 58 2.76 2.92 -5.10
C SER A 58 3.73 2.95 -3.90
N TYR A 59 4.39 1.84 -3.56
CA TYR A 59 5.16 1.73 -2.33
C TYR A 59 6.28 2.75 -2.20
N THR A 60 7.12 2.87 -3.23
CA THR A 60 8.27 3.77 -3.20
C THR A 60 7.83 5.23 -3.20
N ALA A 61 6.88 5.60 -4.06
CA ALA A 61 6.34 6.95 -4.14
C ALA A 61 5.75 7.42 -2.79
N ARG A 62 4.98 6.54 -2.12
CA ARG A 62 4.42 6.83 -0.79
C ARG A 62 5.50 7.02 0.28
N ASN A 63 6.55 6.22 0.25
CA ASN A 63 7.67 6.38 1.19
C ASN A 63 8.42 7.70 0.97
N ILE A 64 8.63 8.09 -0.28
CA ILE A 64 9.26 9.38 -0.61
C ILE A 64 8.37 10.54 -0.15
N GLN A 65 7.07 10.50 -0.45
CA GLN A 65 6.15 11.55 -0.01
C GLN A 65 6.08 11.65 1.52
N TYR A 66 6.12 10.52 2.21
CA TYR A 66 6.21 10.53 3.68
C TYR A 66 7.50 11.22 4.18
N LEU A 67 8.64 10.93 3.54
CA LEU A 67 9.90 11.57 3.86
C LEU A 67 9.88 13.06 3.52
N ASP A 68 9.32 13.46 2.37
CA ASP A 68 9.10 14.88 2.03
C ASP A 68 8.30 15.60 3.13
N GLY A 69 7.19 14.98 3.58
CA GLY A 69 6.38 15.55 4.66
C GLY A 69 7.12 15.70 5.99
N LEU A 70 7.99 14.75 6.34
CA LEU A 70 8.84 14.86 7.53
C LEU A 70 9.85 16.02 7.40
N LEU A 71 10.50 16.14 6.24
CA LEU A 71 11.51 17.18 6.00
C LEU A 71 10.91 18.58 5.94
N HIS A 72 9.71 18.73 5.38
CA HIS A 72 8.96 19.99 5.45
C HIS A 72 8.59 20.34 6.90
N LYS A 73 8.14 19.36 7.68
CA LYS A 73 7.81 19.57 9.10
C LYS A 73 9.02 19.95 9.95
N GLU A 74 10.19 19.41 9.62
CA GLU A 74 11.47 19.74 10.27
C GLU A 74 12.09 21.05 9.74
N GLY A 75 11.47 21.68 8.72
CA GLY A 75 11.96 22.94 8.12
C GLY A 75 13.23 22.78 7.29
N VAL A 76 13.58 21.55 6.91
CA VAL A 76 14.79 21.22 6.14
C VAL A 76 14.56 21.38 4.64
N LEU A 77 13.36 21.06 4.15
CA LEU A 77 12.96 21.32 2.77
C LEU A 77 12.16 22.63 2.65
N PRO A 78 12.42 23.44 1.61
CA PRO A 78 11.58 24.58 1.29
C PRO A 78 10.18 24.13 0.85
N ALA A 79 9.17 24.99 1.02
CA ALA A 79 7.76 24.67 0.77
C ALA A 79 7.48 24.02 -0.60
N ASN A 80 8.26 24.34 -1.62
CA ASN A 80 8.14 23.79 -2.98
C ASN A 80 9.21 22.74 -3.30
N GLY A 81 10.01 22.31 -2.32
CA GLY A 81 11.04 21.28 -2.51
C GLY A 81 10.47 19.88 -2.43
N SER A 82 11.00 18.97 -3.23
CA SER A 82 10.69 17.53 -3.14
C SER A 82 11.94 16.70 -3.41
N LEU A 83 12.04 15.58 -2.71
CA LEU A 83 13.11 14.59 -2.92
C LEU A 83 13.11 14.01 -4.35
N THR A 84 11.96 13.98 -5.01
CA THR A 84 11.84 13.47 -6.39
C THR A 84 12.56 14.33 -7.40
N SER A 85 12.67 15.64 -7.16
CA SER A 85 13.35 16.62 -8.04
C SER A 85 14.83 16.79 -7.76
N MET A 86 15.38 16.17 -6.71
CA MET A 86 16.75 16.34 -6.26
C MET A 86 17.72 15.41 -6.96
N THR A 87 18.90 15.93 -7.29
CA THR A 87 20.04 15.14 -7.73
C THR A 87 20.67 14.34 -6.58
N ASP A 88 21.49 13.35 -6.90
CA ASP A 88 22.21 12.56 -5.88
C ASP A 88 23.14 13.39 -5.00
N ALA A 89 23.72 14.46 -5.53
CA ALA A 89 24.57 15.38 -4.78
C ALA A 89 23.76 16.21 -3.77
N GLU A 90 22.58 16.72 -4.21
CA GLU A 90 21.66 17.46 -3.34
C GLU A 90 21.12 16.57 -2.22
N TRP A 91 20.75 15.30 -2.50
CA TRP A 91 20.39 14.33 -1.47
C TRP A 91 21.52 14.12 -0.45
N GLY A 92 22.80 14.05 -0.91
CA GLY A 92 23.95 13.93 -0.04
C GLY A 92 24.10 15.11 0.90
N SER A 93 23.99 16.32 0.36
CA SER A 93 24.06 17.58 1.14
C SER A 93 22.91 17.68 2.14
N LEU A 94 21.68 17.34 1.71
CA LEU A 94 20.49 17.31 2.56
C LEU A 94 20.66 16.35 3.74
N ILE A 95 21.11 15.12 3.51
CA ILE A 95 21.34 14.13 4.56
C ILE A 95 22.31 14.66 5.63
N ASN A 96 23.37 15.37 5.22
CA ASN A 96 24.37 15.92 6.13
C ASN A 96 23.83 17.13 6.93
N SER A 97 22.80 17.82 6.47
CA SER A 97 22.18 18.95 7.18
C SER A 97 21.16 18.54 8.24
N ILE A 98 20.69 17.29 8.23
CA ILE A 98 19.65 16.81 9.14
C ILE A 98 20.24 16.48 10.51
N THR A 99 19.65 17.07 11.55
CA THR A 99 20.02 16.82 12.95
C THR A 99 19.29 15.64 13.58
N ASN A 100 18.08 15.30 13.08
CA ASN A 100 17.31 14.16 13.55
C ASN A 100 17.89 12.85 12.99
N CYS A 101 18.55 12.07 13.85
CA CYS A 101 19.24 10.84 13.45
C CYS A 101 18.31 9.80 12.82
N MET A 102 17.03 9.73 13.21
CA MET A 102 16.06 8.78 12.64
C MET A 102 15.67 9.19 11.22
N THR A 103 15.40 10.47 10.98
CA THR A 103 15.12 11.02 9.64
C THR A 103 16.34 10.87 8.74
N GLN A 104 17.54 11.19 9.24
CA GLN A 104 18.79 10.98 8.52
C GLN A 104 18.99 9.51 8.11
N TYR A 105 18.82 8.57 9.04
CA TYR A 105 18.91 7.14 8.76
C TYR A 105 17.93 6.68 7.67
N ARG A 106 16.67 7.12 7.75
CA ARG A 106 15.65 6.77 6.75
C ARG A 106 16.00 7.27 5.36
N LEU A 107 16.51 8.49 5.26
CA LEU A 107 16.96 9.07 3.99
C LEU A 107 18.19 8.36 3.43
N CYS A 108 19.19 8.07 4.26
CA CYS A 108 20.35 7.28 3.86
C CYS A 108 19.94 5.92 3.31
N LYS A 109 19.02 5.25 4.00
CA LYS A 109 18.50 3.95 3.58
C LYS A 109 17.73 4.04 2.26
N MET A 110 16.86 5.04 2.12
CA MET A 110 16.12 5.26 0.87
C MET A 110 17.08 5.57 -0.29
N LYS A 111 18.06 6.44 -0.10
CA LYS A 111 19.10 6.72 -1.10
C LYS A 111 19.83 5.45 -1.53
N SER A 112 20.19 4.58 -0.59
CA SER A 112 20.86 3.32 -0.90
C SER A 112 19.98 2.37 -1.73
N HIS A 113 18.68 2.32 -1.45
CA HIS A 113 17.73 1.51 -2.22
C HIS A 113 17.51 2.03 -3.65
N LEU A 114 17.60 3.34 -3.85
CA LEU A 114 17.40 4.00 -5.15
C LEU A 114 18.70 4.21 -5.94
N ARG A 115 19.82 3.62 -5.51
CA ARG A 115 21.15 3.88 -6.08
C ARG A 115 21.30 3.43 -7.53
N ASN A 116 20.72 2.29 -7.90
CA ASN A 116 20.78 1.70 -9.23
C ASN A 116 19.63 0.71 -9.44
N LYS A 117 19.43 0.26 -10.69
CA LYS A 117 18.35 -0.67 -11.05
C LYS A 117 18.34 -1.96 -10.21
N GLN A 118 19.50 -2.51 -9.92
CA GLN A 118 19.61 -3.72 -9.10
C GLN A 118 19.13 -3.47 -7.68
N SER A 119 19.59 -2.41 -7.02
CA SER A 119 19.19 -2.05 -5.66
C SER A 119 17.68 -1.76 -5.57
N VAL A 120 17.11 -1.12 -6.59
CA VAL A 120 15.67 -0.89 -6.72
C VAL A 120 14.92 -2.22 -6.82
N GLY A 121 15.36 -3.12 -7.70
CA GLY A 121 14.75 -4.44 -7.87
C GLY A 121 14.78 -5.29 -6.60
N GLU A 122 15.91 -5.31 -5.89
CA GLU A 122 16.07 -6.00 -4.60
C GLU A 122 15.13 -5.41 -3.54
N TYR A 123 15.03 -4.07 -3.47
CA TYR A 123 14.15 -3.37 -2.53
C TYR A 123 12.68 -3.69 -2.77
N LEU A 124 12.21 -3.62 -4.01
CA LEU A 124 10.83 -3.94 -4.39
C LEU A 124 10.50 -5.41 -4.17
N THR A 125 11.42 -6.32 -4.53
CA THR A 125 11.25 -7.77 -4.34
C THR A 125 11.15 -8.13 -2.86
N CYS A 126 12.01 -7.54 -2.02
CA CYS A 126 11.96 -7.72 -0.58
C CYS A 126 10.62 -7.24 -0.01
N HIS A 127 10.14 -6.05 -0.46
CA HIS A 127 8.85 -5.53 -0.03
C HIS A 127 7.69 -6.43 -0.45
N LYS A 128 7.68 -6.90 -1.71
CA LYS A 128 6.68 -7.83 -2.23
C LYS A 128 6.59 -9.10 -1.38
N THR A 129 7.74 -9.71 -1.12
CA THR A 129 7.82 -10.94 -0.31
C THR A 129 7.30 -10.70 1.11
N ASN A 130 7.68 -9.60 1.74
CA ASN A 130 7.21 -9.24 3.08
C ASN A 130 5.69 -9.02 3.11
N LEU A 131 5.12 -8.36 2.10
CA LEU A 131 3.66 -8.19 1.98
C LEU A 131 2.94 -9.52 1.81
N GLU A 132 3.46 -10.41 0.97
CA GLU A 132 2.88 -11.74 0.77
C GLU A 132 2.81 -12.52 2.09
N TRP A 133 3.89 -12.55 2.86
CA TRP A 133 3.93 -13.19 4.17
C TRP A 133 2.98 -12.51 5.16
N HIS A 134 2.91 -11.19 5.14
CA HIS A 134 2.02 -10.45 6.03
C HIS A 134 0.55 -10.73 5.74
N ILE A 135 0.14 -10.79 4.48
CA ILE A 135 -1.23 -11.13 4.09
C ILE A 135 -1.58 -12.57 4.48
N VAL A 136 -0.65 -13.51 4.33
CA VAL A 136 -0.84 -14.90 4.80
C VAL A 136 -1.03 -14.94 6.31
N ARG A 137 -0.25 -14.16 7.08
CA ARG A 137 -0.40 -14.08 8.54
C ARG A 137 -1.77 -13.52 8.94
N ILE A 138 -2.21 -12.44 8.31
CA ILE A 138 -3.53 -11.84 8.53
C ILE A 138 -4.65 -12.87 8.24
N TYR A 139 -4.55 -13.59 7.14
CA TYR A 139 -5.52 -14.63 6.79
C TYR A 139 -5.58 -15.77 7.82
N ARG A 140 -4.43 -16.21 8.33
CA ARG A 140 -4.39 -17.22 9.42
C ARG A 140 -5.05 -16.68 10.68
N MET A 141 -4.75 -15.45 11.08
CA MET A 141 -5.38 -14.81 12.26
C MET A 141 -6.90 -14.74 12.10
N ARG A 142 -7.40 -14.39 10.90
CA ARG A 142 -8.84 -14.39 10.61
C ARG A 142 -9.47 -15.77 10.79
N ASN A 143 -8.83 -16.80 10.25
CA ASN A 143 -9.34 -18.16 10.37
C ASN A 143 -9.36 -18.65 11.82
N GLU A 144 -8.34 -18.35 12.58
CA GLU A 144 -8.25 -18.69 13.99
C GLU A 144 -9.32 -17.96 14.83
N LEU A 145 -9.55 -16.66 14.58
CA LEU A 145 -10.64 -15.90 15.23
C LEU A 145 -12.03 -16.50 14.96
N ILE A 146 -12.29 -16.92 13.72
CA ILE A 146 -13.61 -17.44 13.35
C ILE A 146 -13.84 -18.87 13.83
N HIS A 147 -12.81 -19.70 13.80
CA HIS A 147 -12.95 -21.14 14.10
C HIS A 147 -12.63 -21.51 15.54
N GLU A 148 -11.76 -20.77 16.21
CA GLU A 148 -11.25 -21.12 17.54
C GLU A 148 -11.72 -20.15 18.63
N ALA A 149 -12.36 -19.02 18.26
CA ALA A 149 -12.73 -17.94 19.19
C ALA A 149 -11.59 -17.53 20.13
N ALA A 150 -10.34 -17.68 19.67
CA ALA A 150 -9.14 -17.46 20.46
C ALA A 150 -8.65 -16.02 20.28
N LEU A 151 -8.58 -15.29 21.38
CA LEU A 151 -7.89 -14.00 21.47
C LEU A 151 -6.40 -14.19 21.18
N LYS A 152 -5.88 -13.46 20.19
CA LYS A 152 -4.46 -13.53 19.82
C LYS A 152 -3.72 -12.26 20.18
N HIS A 153 -2.47 -12.47 20.57
CA HIS A 153 -1.50 -11.40 20.69
C HIS A 153 -1.29 -10.74 19.31
N ASP A 154 -1.15 -9.40 19.30
CA ASP A 154 -0.84 -8.59 18.11
C ASP A 154 -1.98 -8.36 17.10
N ILE A 155 -3.24 -8.55 17.49
CA ILE A 155 -4.39 -8.26 16.63
C ILE A 155 -4.50 -6.76 16.31
N GLU A 156 -4.05 -5.88 17.20
CA GLU A 156 -4.11 -4.43 17.03
C GLU A 156 -3.27 -3.98 15.83
N GLY A 157 -2.01 -4.42 15.76
CA GLY A 157 -1.13 -4.14 14.63
C GLY A 157 -1.66 -4.69 13.31
N ALA A 158 -2.20 -5.93 13.35
CA ALA A 158 -2.80 -6.55 12.17
C ALA A 158 -4.06 -5.79 11.70
N THR A 159 -4.91 -5.35 12.63
CA THR A 159 -6.14 -4.57 12.34
C THR A 159 -5.80 -3.22 11.71
N SER A 160 -4.81 -2.52 12.25
CA SER A 160 -4.34 -1.23 11.72
C SER A 160 -3.81 -1.37 10.30
N ASN A 161 -2.98 -2.39 10.05
CA ASN A 161 -2.46 -2.67 8.71
C ASN A 161 -3.56 -3.07 7.73
N LEU A 162 -4.50 -3.90 8.17
CA LEU A 162 -5.63 -4.35 7.34
C LEU A 162 -6.54 -3.17 6.95
N ARG A 163 -6.85 -2.28 7.90
CA ARG A 163 -7.55 -1.02 7.63
C ARG A 163 -6.81 -0.19 6.58
N TYR A 164 -5.51 -0.01 6.76
CA TYR A 164 -4.68 0.75 5.84
C TYR A 164 -4.71 0.16 4.42
N TYR A 165 -4.56 -1.16 4.27
CA TYR A 165 -4.64 -1.83 2.97
C TYR A 165 -6.00 -1.67 2.31
N LEU A 166 -7.07 -1.86 3.08
CA LEU A 166 -8.44 -1.70 2.59
C LEU A 166 -8.71 -0.27 2.10
N VAL A 167 -8.37 0.74 2.91
CA VAL A 167 -8.57 2.15 2.57
C VAL A 167 -7.79 2.52 1.30
N LEU A 168 -6.54 2.08 1.19
CA LEU A 168 -5.73 2.33 0.00
C LEU A 168 -6.35 1.72 -1.26
N VAL A 169 -6.79 0.45 -1.20
CA VAL A 169 -7.45 -0.20 -2.33
C VAL A 169 -8.75 0.50 -2.71
N LEU A 170 -9.57 0.89 -1.72
CA LEU A 170 -10.82 1.61 -1.97
C LEU A 170 -10.59 2.96 -2.63
N ASN A 171 -9.60 3.73 -2.17
CA ASN A 171 -9.23 5.00 -2.78
C ASN A 171 -8.81 4.80 -4.24
N GLN A 172 -7.94 3.84 -4.52
CA GLN A 172 -7.52 3.53 -5.88
C GLN A 172 -8.69 3.08 -6.77
N LEU A 173 -9.60 2.26 -6.24
CA LEU A 173 -10.80 1.83 -6.97
C LEU A 173 -11.74 3.00 -7.28
N ILE A 174 -12.00 3.87 -6.33
CA ILE A 174 -12.88 5.04 -6.51
C ILE A 174 -12.29 5.95 -7.58
N ASN A 175 -10.98 6.23 -7.51
CA ASN A 175 -10.30 7.03 -8.52
C ASN A 175 -10.31 6.39 -9.89
N TYR A 176 -10.07 5.10 -9.97
CA TYR A 176 -10.13 4.36 -11.22
C TYR A 176 -11.52 4.48 -11.90
N PHE A 177 -12.59 4.32 -11.12
CA PHE A 177 -13.94 4.50 -11.65
C PHE A 177 -14.28 5.95 -11.96
N HIS A 178 -13.77 6.91 -11.20
CA HIS A 178 -14.01 8.33 -11.44
C HIS A 178 -13.30 8.84 -12.69
N SER A 179 -12.08 8.38 -12.94
CA SER A 179 -11.28 8.79 -14.10
C SER A 179 -11.62 8.05 -15.39
N ALA A 180 -12.36 6.93 -15.28
CA ALA A 180 -12.70 6.14 -16.45
C ALA A 180 -13.74 6.85 -17.33
N SER A 181 -13.42 7.02 -18.62
CA SER A 181 -14.32 7.59 -19.64
C SER A 181 -15.31 6.57 -20.21
N MET A 182 -15.18 5.29 -19.85
CA MET A 182 -15.98 4.17 -20.35
C MET A 182 -16.47 3.31 -19.18
N LEU A 183 -17.44 2.43 -19.45
CA LEU A 183 -17.86 1.43 -18.47
C LEU A 183 -16.71 0.44 -18.21
N VAL A 184 -16.16 0.52 -17.00
CA VAL A 184 -15.09 -0.35 -16.53
C VAL A 184 -15.57 -1.23 -15.38
N SER A 185 -14.94 -2.38 -15.22
CA SER A 185 -15.21 -3.33 -14.15
C SER A 185 -14.10 -3.35 -13.10
N ILE A 186 -14.38 -3.96 -11.95
CA ILE A 186 -13.34 -4.22 -10.93
C ILE A 186 -12.24 -5.15 -11.48
N ASN A 187 -12.55 -6.03 -12.43
CA ASN A 187 -11.54 -6.91 -13.02
C ASN A 187 -10.59 -6.11 -13.93
N ASP A 188 -11.10 -5.11 -14.66
CA ASP A 188 -10.25 -4.22 -15.48
C ASP A 188 -9.28 -3.44 -14.59
N PHE A 189 -9.75 -2.97 -13.43
CA PHE A 189 -8.88 -2.37 -12.41
C PHE A 189 -7.76 -3.32 -11.96
N PHE A 190 -8.06 -4.59 -11.70
CA PHE A 190 -7.04 -5.55 -11.30
C PHE A 190 -6.03 -5.82 -12.41
N HIS A 191 -6.46 -5.94 -13.66
CA HIS A 191 -5.57 -6.10 -14.81
C HIS A 191 -4.69 -4.87 -15.02
N ASP A 192 -5.23 -3.67 -14.89
CA ASP A 192 -4.46 -2.44 -14.99
C ASP A 192 -3.34 -2.38 -13.94
N PHE A 193 -3.67 -2.67 -12.68
CA PHE A 193 -2.66 -2.70 -11.60
C PHE A 193 -1.67 -3.86 -11.72
N GLU A 194 -2.06 -5.00 -12.26
CA GLU A 194 -1.14 -6.09 -12.57
C GLU A 194 -0.12 -5.64 -13.63
N ASN A 195 -0.57 -5.01 -14.70
CA ASN A 195 0.31 -4.48 -15.75
C ASN A 195 1.24 -3.37 -15.20
N LYS A 196 0.70 -2.43 -14.43
CA LYS A 196 1.48 -1.36 -13.79
C LYS A 196 2.55 -1.92 -12.84
N ALA A 197 2.21 -2.92 -12.04
CA ALA A 197 3.17 -3.58 -11.14
C ALA A 197 4.26 -4.31 -11.93
N ASN A 198 3.91 -5.04 -13.00
CA ASN A 198 4.88 -5.72 -13.86
C ASN A 198 5.87 -4.72 -14.47
N VAL A 199 5.38 -3.58 -15.00
CA VAL A 199 6.25 -2.52 -15.55
C VAL A 199 7.27 -2.04 -14.52
N ILE A 200 6.85 -1.83 -13.25
CA ILE A 200 7.76 -1.43 -12.17
C ILE A 200 8.82 -2.51 -11.89
N PHE A 201 8.43 -3.78 -11.80
CA PHE A 201 9.33 -4.88 -11.50
C PHE A 201 10.27 -5.22 -12.65
N GLU A 202 9.88 -4.98 -13.90
CA GLU A 202 10.72 -5.24 -15.09
C GLU A 202 11.72 -4.11 -15.33
N ASN A 203 11.29 -2.86 -15.22
CA ASN A 203 12.14 -1.71 -15.52
C ASN A 203 13.10 -1.36 -14.38
N ASN A 204 12.67 -1.51 -13.12
CA ASN A 204 13.42 -1.12 -11.92
C ASN A 204 14.04 0.29 -12.05
N ASP A 205 13.33 1.18 -12.76
CA ASP A 205 13.81 2.52 -13.05
C ASP A 205 13.43 3.48 -11.91
N ARG A 206 14.44 4.14 -11.35
CA ARG A 206 14.26 5.09 -10.25
C ARG A 206 13.29 6.21 -10.62
N ASP A 207 13.54 6.85 -11.75
CA ASP A 207 12.79 8.05 -12.11
C ASP A 207 11.34 7.72 -12.41
N TYR A 208 11.09 6.59 -13.07
CA TYR A 208 9.74 6.08 -13.28
C TYR A 208 9.01 5.79 -11.97
N ILE A 209 9.67 5.12 -11.01
CA ILE A 209 9.06 4.73 -9.71
C ILE A 209 8.74 5.95 -8.85
N LEU A 210 9.54 7.00 -8.95
CA LEU A 210 9.32 8.24 -8.20
C LEU A 210 8.16 9.08 -8.77
N THR A 211 7.84 8.93 -10.05
CA THR A 211 6.74 9.65 -10.73
C THR A 211 5.42 8.90 -10.73
N VAL A 212 5.36 7.73 -10.07
CA VAL A 212 4.11 6.95 -9.97
C VAL A 212 3.05 7.77 -9.24
N ASP A 213 1.99 8.09 -9.97
CA ASP A 213 0.81 8.72 -9.38
C ASP A 213 0.04 7.75 -8.50
N TYR A 214 -0.22 8.15 -7.29
CA TYR A 214 -1.15 7.46 -6.41
C TYR A 214 -1.92 8.49 -5.58
N GLU A 215 -3.20 8.28 -5.46
CA GLU A 215 -4.02 9.19 -4.68
C GLU A 215 -4.16 8.77 -3.23
N THR A 216 -3.98 9.72 -2.34
CA THR A 216 -3.78 9.47 -0.92
C THR A 216 -5.00 9.66 -0.05
N SER A 217 -6.08 10.29 -0.54
CA SER A 217 -7.06 10.78 0.42
C SER A 217 -8.48 11.03 -0.09
N LEU A 218 -9.20 10.00 -0.53
CA LEU A 218 -10.64 10.09 -0.75
C LEU A 218 -11.45 9.55 0.47
N ILE A 219 -10.87 8.63 1.23
CA ILE A 219 -11.49 8.04 2.41
C ILE A 219 -10.51 8.19 3.59
N CYS A 220 -10.89 8.99 4.59
CA CYS A 220 -10.14 9.15 5.85
C CYS A 220 -10.57 8.11 6.88
#